data_f22d2e24ef10b8c88ffa7efe1a4c7814
#
_entry.id   f22d2e24ef10b8c88ffa7efe1a4c7814
#
_cell.length_a   1.000
_cell.length_b   1.000
_cell.length_c   1.000
_cell.angle_alpha   90.00
_cell.angle_beta   90.00
_cell.angle_gamma   90.00
#
_symmetry.space_group_name_H-M   'P 1'
#
loop_
_entity.id
_entity.type
_entity.pdbx_description
1 polymer ?
#
loop_
_entity_poly.entity_id
_entity_poly.type
_entity_poly.pdbx_seq_one_letter_code
_entity_poly.pdbx_strand_id
1 'polypeptide(L)'
;MTVCFRVMRRLAAVLGFFSCFAGAQSYVNAEPQSPQVSSQMLVSTEWLAEHLNDADVLVLCVANDPAFYSRGHIPGSHLLAFTDIAVTRDGVSNQLPSAEQLKKAFESAGASDLTRIILYGERAGLLAAHAYWTLDYLGVADHAALLDGGLEKWQGEGRSLSQETPEAVAGHLTLQMNPSVLVSAAELETMVREKLNSITLLDARPANEFSGEKLSEEASKAGHIPGARNLYWKRNIESAENPILRRDSELRAIYEALGASNDRPLITYCRTGMQSSFDYFVAKYLGYKPLMYSGSFLDWTKKGLPVEGETKPAEQRR
;
A
#
# COMPACT_ATOMS: atom_id res chain seq x y z
N MET A 1 -64.24 -56.58 -54.67
CA MET A 1 -63.05 -56.40 -55.52
C MET A 1 -62.05 -55.53 -54.79
N THR A 2 -61.08 -56.09 -54.09
CA THR A 2 -59.96 -55.35 -53.59
C THR A 2 -58.87 -56.30 -53.19
N VAL A 3 -57.73 -56.21 -53.85
CA VAL A 3 -56.59 -57.10 -53.73
C VAL A 3 -55.72 -56.65 -52.56
N CYS A 4 -55.39 -57.62 -51.71
CA CYS A 4 -54.52 -57.38 -50.54
C CYS A 4 -53.09 -57.75 -50.92
N PHE A 5 -52.14 -56.83 -50.85
CA PHE A 5 -50.72 -57.08 -50.97
C PHE A 5 -50.04 -57.08 -49.60
N ARG A 6 -49.51 -58.17 -49.16
CA ARG A 6 -48.65 -58.33 -48.01
C ARG A 6 -47.22 -57.94 -48.40
N VAL A 7 -46.66 -57.03 -47.72
CA VAL A 7 -45.23 -56.75 -47.77
C VAL A 7 -44.56 -57.21 -46.47
N MET A 8 -43.67 -58.14 -46.58
CA MET A 8 -42.82 -58.69 -45.51
C MET A 8 -41.69 -57.69 -45.24
N ARG A 9 -41.60 -57.16 -44.02
CA ARG A 9 -40.46 -56.41 -43.56
C ARG A 9 -39.44 -57.33 -42.86
N ARG A 10 -38.25 -57.44 -43.41
CA ARG A 10 -37.09 -58.06 -42.78
C ARG A 10 -36.52 -57.11 -41.73
N LEU A 11 -36.45 -57.54 -40.46
CA LEU A 11 -35.67 -56.83 -39.38
C LEU A 11 -34.19 -57.14 -39.59
N ALA A 12 -33.39 -56.08 -39.79
CA ALA A 12 -31.94 -56.12 -39.65
C ALA A 12 -31.57 -55.61 -38.25
N ALA A 13 -31.00 -56.47 -37.41
CA ALA A 13 -30.45 -56.06 -36.11
C ALA A 13 -29.09 -55.42 -36.34
N VAL A 14 -28.97 -54.11 -36.00
CA VAL A 14 -27.70 -53.44 -35.96
C VAL A 14 -27.19 -53.40 -34.50
N LEU A 15 -26.18 -54.22 -34.23
CA LEU A 15 -25.42 -54.16 -32.96
C LEU A 15 -24.54 -52.92 -32.96
N GLY A 16 -24.97 -51.90 -32.25
CA GLY A 16 -24.14 -50.70 -31.99
C GLY A 16 -23.17 -50.96 -30.85
N PHE A 17 -21.88 -51.01 -31.13
CA PHE A 17 -20.83 -50.96 -30.13
C PHE A 17 -20.77 -49.56 -29.55
N PHE A 18 -21.17 -49.35 -28.28
CA PHE A 18 -20.92 -48.18 -27.50
C PHE A 18 -19.50 -48.26 -26.94
N SER A 19 -18.53 -47.60 -27.58
CA SER A 19 -17.22 -47.36 -27.00
C SER A 19 -17.32 -46.22 -25.96
N CYS A 20 -17.31 -46.57 -24.68
CA CYS A 20 -17.12 -45.59 -23.61
C CYS A 20 -15.68 -45.05 -23.68
N PHE A 21 -15.48 -43.90 -24.29
CA PHE A 21 -14.27 -43.08 -24.07
C PHE A 21 -14.38 -42.43 -22.70
N ALA A 22 -13.73 -43.00 -21.69
CA ALA A 22 -13.48 -42.33 -20.43
C ALA A 22 -12.43 -41.24 -20.68
N GLY A 23 -12.90 -40.02 -20.94
CA GLY A 23 -12.04 -38.82 -20.98
C GLY A 23 -11.52 -38.54 -19.58
N ALA A 24 -10.26 -38.90 -19.32
CA ALA A 24 -9.55 -38.41 -18.14
C ALA A 24 -9.43 -36.87 -18.27
N GLN A 25 -10.30 -36.13 -17.60
CA GLN A 25 -10.11 -34.69 -17.40
C GLN A 25 -8.91 -34.55 -16.47
N SER A 26 -7.77 -34.15 -17.04
CA SER A 26 -6.62 -33.68 -16.31
C SER A 26 -7.05 -32.39 -15.63
N TYR A 27 -7.32 -32.42 -14.32
CA TYR A 27 -7.39 -31.23 -13.51
C TYR A 27 -5.97 -30.63 -13.47
N VAL A 28 -5.71 -29.64 -14.32
CA VAL A 28 -4.56 -28.78 -14.18
C VAL A 28 -4.82 -28.00 -12.89
N ASN A 29 -4.14 -28.39 -11.82
CA ASN A 29 -4.05 -27.57 -10.62
C ASN A 29 -3.38 -26.26 -11.07
N ALA A 30 -4.15 -25.20 -11.25
CA ALA A 30 -3.61 -23.88 -11.43
C ALA A 30 -2.86 -23.55 -10.13
N GLU A 31 -1.53 -23.52 -10.18
CA GLU A 31 -0.74 -22.93 -9.10
C GLU A 31 -1.29 -21.52 -8.82
N PRO A 32 -1.42 -21.12 -7.54
CA PRO A 32 -1.85 -19.78 -7.21
C PRO A 32 -0.86 -18.80 -7.86
N GLN A 33 -1.34 -18.06 -8.85
CA GLN A 33 -0.51 -17.06 -9.53
C GLN A 33 -0.12 -15.99 -8.51
N SER A 34 1.17 -15.71 -8.39
CA SER A 34 1.64 -14.58 -7.59
C SER A 34 0.95 -13.29 -8.07
N PRO A 35 0.54 -12.40 -7.14
CA PRO A 35 -0.13 -11.16 -7.50
C PRO A 35 0.71 -10.38 -8.54
N GLN A 36 0.05 -9.73 -9.48
CA GLN A 36 0.76 -8.93 -10.49
C GLN A 36 1.11 -7.56 -9.94
N VAL A 37 2.28 -7.05 -10.32
CA VAL A 37 2.72 -5.69 -9.97
C VAL A 37 1.85 -4.65 -10.66
N SER A 38 1.42 -3.64 -9.93
CA SER A 38 0.65 -2.49 -10.43
C SER A 38 1.58 -1.42 -10.99
N SER A 39 2.09 -1.61 -12.20
CA SER A 39 3.07 -0.70 -12.82
C SER A 39 2.62 0.77 -12.93
N GLN A 40 1.32 1.02 -12.85
CA GLN A 40 0.78 2.39 -12.87
C GLN A 40 0.99 3.16 -11.55
N MET A 41 1.31 2.46 -10.45
CA MET A 41 1.51 3.07 -9.14
C MET A 41 2.89 3.70 -8.94
N LEU A 42 3.84 3.45 -9.85
CA LEU A 42 5.21 3.94 -9.77
C LEU A 42 5.62 4.52 -11.11
N VAL A 43 6.25 5.69 -11.12
CA VAL A 43 6.78 6.31 -12.34
C VAL A 43 8.25 6.64 -12.16
N SER A 44 9.02 6.54 -13.24
CA SER A 44 10.45 6.91 -13.22
C SER A 44 10.65 8.43 -13.37
N THR A 45 11.83 8.90 -13.03
CA THR A 45 12.24 10.30 -13.24
C THR A 45 12.32 10.66 -14.73
N GLU A 46 12.64 9.69 -15.61
CA GLU A 46 12.62 9.86 -17.05
C GLU A 46 11.21 10.09 -17.56
N TRP A 47 10.27 9.22 -17.15
CA TRP A 47 8.87 9.36 -17.52
C TRP A 47 8.33 10.73 -17.09
N LEU A 48 8.57 11.12 -15.82
CA LEU A 48 8.11 12.42 -15.34
C LEU A 48 8.69 13.58 -16.12
N ALA A 49 9.99 13.53 -16.47
CA ALA A 49 10.63 14.59 -17.24
C ALA A 49 10.01 14.79 -18.65
N GLU A 50 9.53 13.70 -19.25
CA GLU A 50 8.84 13.73 -20.56
C GLU A 50 7.41 14.27 -20.45
N HIS A 51 6.76 14.14 -19.26
CA HIS A 51 5.35 14.45 -19.05
C HIS A 51 5.10 15.65 -18.12
N LEU A 52 6.14 16.40 -17.73
CA LEU A 52 6.00 17.57 -16.84
C LEU A 52 5.04 18.65 -17.34
N ASN A 53 4.88 18.75 -18.68
CA ASN A 53 4.06 19.79 -19.32
C ASN A 53 2.71 19.23 -19.79
N ASP A 54 2.37 18.00 -19.49
CA ASP A 54 1.09 17.41 -19.86
C ASP A 54 -0.01 18.01 -18.97
N ALA A 55 -1.08 18.47 -19.59
CA ALA A 55 -2.15 19.20 -18.88
C ALA A 55 -2.92 18.35 -17.86
N ASP A 56 -2.84 17.02 -17.98
CA ASP A 56 -3.46 16.04 -17.09
C ASP A 56 -2.50 15.47 -16.02
N VAL A 57 -1.22 15.90 -16.01
CA VAL A 57 -0.25 15.50 -15.00
C VAL A 57 -0.13 16.56 -13.92
N LEU A 58 -0.42 16.16 -12.68
CA LEU A 58 -0.25 16.98 -11.48
C LEU A 58 0.89 16.40 -10.62
N VAL A 59 1.94 17.19 -10.40
CA VAL A 59 3.05 16.78 -9.53
C VAL A 59 2.89 17.42 -8.16
N LEU A 60 2.85 16.62 -7.08
CA LEU A 60 2.72 17.08 -5.71
C LEU A 60 3.98 16.78 -4.90
N CYS A 61 4.58 17.81 -4.35
CA CYS A 61 5.63 17.72 -3.34
C CYS A 61 5.00 17.62 -1.96
N VAL A 62 5.09 16.49 -1.30
CA VAL A 62 4.55 16.29 0.06
C VAL A 62 5.62 16.60 1.08
N ALA A 63 5.45 17.69 1.82
CA ALA A 63 6.46 18.17 2.77
C ALA A 63 5.84 18.59 4.11
N ASN A 64 6.58 18.31 5.20
CA ASN A 64 6.26 18.80 6.54
C ASN A 64 6.96 20.14 6.83
N ASP A 65 8.17 20.32 6.28
CA ASP A 65 8.90 21.57 6.31
C ASP A 65 8.74 22.30 4.98
N PRO A 66 8.04 23.46 4.94
CA PRO A 66 7.92 24.24 3.71
C PRO A 66 9.27 24.62 3.07
N ALA A 67 10.34 24.68 3.88
CA ALA A 67 11.68 24.94 3.37
C ALA A 67 12.21 23.80 2.48
N PHE A 68 11.70 22.58 2.61
CA PHE A 68 12.04 21.49 1.68
C PHE A 68 11.64 21.83 0.25
N TYR A 69 10.44 22.37 0.06
CA TYR A 69 9.93 22.80 -1.24
C TYR A 69 10.61 24.08 -1.73
N SER A 70 10.73 25.10 -0.89
CA SER A 70 11.23 26.42 -1.30
C SER A 70 12.73 26.46 -1.61
N ARG A 71 13.53 25.53 -1.08
CA ARG A 71 14.95 25.39 -1.46
C ARG A 71 15.14 24.91 -2.90
N GLY A 72 14.14 24.21 -3.45
CA GLY A 72 14.16 23.71 -4.82
C GLY A 72 13.28 22.48 -4.95
N HIS A 73 12.40 22.50 -5.90
CA HIS A 73 11.43 21.43 -6.18
C HIS A 73 11.42 21.08 -7.66
N ILE A 74 10.80 19.96 -8.03
CA ILE A 74 10.62 19.56 -9.43
C ILE A 74 9.78 20.63 -10.14
N PRO A 75 10.20 21.16 -11.30
CA PRO A 75 9.49 22.23 -12.00
C PRO A 75 8.00 21.90 -12.18
N GLY A 76 7.14 22.90 -11.93
CA GLY A 76 5.69 22.74 -12.06
C GLY A 76 5.01 21.98 -10.91
N SER A 77 5.75 21.44 -9.94
CA SER A 77 5.12 20.76 -8.80
C SER A 77 4.48 21.75 -7.82
N HIS A 78 3.35 21.33 -7.22
CA HIS A 78 2.67 22.05 -6.16
C HIS A 78 3.02 21.50 -4.78
N LEU A 79 3.06 22.33 -3.77
CA LEU A 79 3.26 21.91 -2.38
C LEU A 79 1.94 21.35 -1.82
N LEU A 80 1.98 20.12 -1.30
CA LEU A 80 0.98 19.58 -0.40
C LEU A 80 1.58 19.52 1.00
N ALA A 81 1.14 20.41 1.89
CA ALA A 81 1.64 20.40 3.26
C ALA A 81 1.18 19.12 3.97
N PHE A 82 2.11 18.40 4.59
CA PHE A 82 1.79 17.15 5.29
C PHE A 82 0.79 17.35 6.42
N THR A 83 0.81 18.51 7.07
CA THR A 83 -0.13 18.93 8.12
C THR A 83 -1.58 19.04 7.63
N ASP A 84 -1.82 19.16 6.33
CA ASP A 84 -3.17 19.23 5.76
C ASP A 84 -3.79 17.83 5.57
N ILE A 85 -2.95 16.79 5.52
CA ILE A 85 -3.35 15.41 5.32
C ILE A 85 -3.08 14.50 6.54
N ALA A 86 -2.55 15.06 7.63
CA ALA A 86 -2.26 14.33 8.85
C ALA A 86 -2.51 15.20 10.08
N VAL A 87 -3.23 14.66 11.06
CA VAL A 87 -3.55 15.35 12.33
C VAL A 87 -3.10 14.53 13.53
N THR A 88 -3.06 15.16 14.70
CA THR A 88 -2.95 14.44 15.98
C THR A 88 -4.34 14.18 16.54
N ARG A 89 -4.65 12.92 16.86
CA ARG A 89 -5.91 12.52 17.48
C ARG A 89 -5.60 11.63 18.69
N ASP A 90 -6.19 11.94 19.85
CA ASP A 90 -5.98 11.21 21.11
C ASP A 90 -4.49 11.04 21.49
N GLY A 91 -3.67 12.07 21.15
CA GLY A 91 -2.24 12.06 21.37
C GLY A 91 -1.47 11.09 20.45
N VAL A 92 -2.05 10.66 19.33
CA VAL A 92 -1.39 9.89 18.27
C VAL A 92 -1.29 10.77 17.03
N SER A 93 -0.07 11.06 16.59
CA SER A 93 0.19 11.84 15.38
C SER A 93 -0.05 11.03 14.10
N ASN A 94 -0.07 11.72 12.96
CA ASN A 94 -0.21 11.14 11.62
C ASN A 94 -1.52 10.37 11.40
N GLN A 95 -2.60 10.79 12.08
CA GLN A 95 -3.93 10.22 11.86
C GLN A 95 -4.66 10.96 10.75
N LEU A 96 -5.59 10.28 10.08
CA LEU A 96 -6.38 10.88 9.00
C LEU A 96 -7.25 12.02 9.53
N PRO A 97 -7.24 13.20 8.90
CA PRO A 97 -8.29 14.20 9.04
C PRO A 97 -9.67 13.69 8.58
N SER A 98 -10.70 14.54 8.60
CA SER A 98 -11.97 14.19 7.97
C SER A 98 -11.83 14.09 6.45
N ALA A 99 -12.73 13.33 5.79
CA ALA A 99 -12.72 13.18 4.34
C ALA A 99 -12.84 14.53 3.62
N GLU A 100 -13.63 15.47 4.16
CA GLU A 100 -13.79 16.81 3.62
C GLU A 100 -12.52 17.64 3.72
N GLN A 101 -11.79 17.53 4.85
CA GLN A 101 -10.50 18.20 5.01
C GLN A 101 -9.46 17.66 4.03
N LEU A 102 -9.39 16.33 3.90
CA LEU A 102 -8.52 15.66 2.93
C LEU A 102 -8.85 16.06 1.50
N LYS A 103 -10.13 15.98 1.12
CA LYS A 103 -10.61 16.40 -0.19
C LYS A 103 -10.18 17.83 -0.48
N LYS A 104 -10.44 18.76 0.43
CA LYS A 104 -10.06 20.16 0.29
C LYS A 104 -8.55 20.34 0.13
N ALA A 105 -7.73 19.60 0.88
CA ALA A 105 -6.27 19.68 0.79
C ALA A 105 -5.79 19.31 -0.62
N PHE A 106 -6.24 18.17 -1.14
CA PHE A 106 -5.86 17.74 -2.48
C PHE A 106 -6.42 18.63 -3.59
N GLU A 107 -7.69 19.04 -3.50
CA GLU A 107 -8.29 19.96 -4.47
C GLU A 107 -7.58 21.31 -4.49
N SER A 108 -7.21 21.86 -3.33
CA SER A 108 -6.45 23.11 -3.25
C SER A 108 -5.06 23.00 -3.86
N ALA A 109 -4.47 21.81 -3.87
CA ALA A 109 -3.20 21.52 -4.54
C ALA A 109 -3.37 21.19 -6.04
N GLY A 110 -4.61 21.24 -6.60
CA GLY A 110 -4.90 21.06 -8.01
C GLY A 110 -5.42 19.67 -8.39
N ALA A 111 -5.59 18.74 -7.43
CA ALA A 111 -6.06 17.39 -7.74
C ALA A 111 -7.52 17.37 -8.23
N SER A 112 -7.78 16.67 -9.33
CA SER A 112 -9.11 16.49 -9.91
C SER A 112 -9.29 15.07 -10.45
N ASP A 113 -10.53 14.70 -10.76
CA ASP A 113 -10.86 13.39 -11.34
C ASP A 113 -10.18 13.14 -12.70
N LEU A 114 -9.66 14.19 -13.35
CA LEU A 114 -9.01 14.13 -14.66
C LEU A 114 -7.47 14.14 -14.56
N THR A 115 -6.90 14.35 -13.37
CA THR A 115 -5.46 14.47 -13.21
C THR A 115 -4.81 13.15 -12.81
N ARG A 116 -3.67 12.86 -13.42
CA ARG A 116 -2.73 11.86 -12.94
C ARG A 116 -1.81 12.49 -11.89
N ILE A 117 -1.94 12.07 -10.66
CA ILE A 117 -1.22 12.66 -9.51
C ILE A 117 0.10 11.92 -9.31
N ILE A 118 1.23 12.64 -9.45
CA ILE A 118 2.56 12.11 -9.17
C ILE A 118 3.05 12.68 -7.84
N LEU A 119 3.31 11.79 -6.90
CA LEU A 119 3.67 12.13 -5.52
C LEU A 119 5.17 11.93 -5.30
N TYR A 120 5.84 12.95 -4.77
CA TYR A 120 7.17 12.83 -4.18
C TYR A 120 7.24 13.67 -2.90
N GLY A 121 8.28 13.53 -2.11
CA GLY A 121 8.35 14.34 -0.88
C GLY A 121 9.49 13.97 0.03
N GLU A 122 9.47 14.58 1.20
CA GLU A 122 10.50 14.41 2.22
C GLU A 122 10.69 12.95 2.66
N ARG A 123 11.85 12.70 3.28
CA ARG A 123 12.20 11.45 3.96
C ARG A 123 12.19 10.26 3.01
N ALA A 124 12.85 10.40 1.86
CA ALA A 124 12.95 9.33 0.86
C ALA A 124 11.57 8.83 0.39
N GLY A 125 10.63 9.75 0.13
CA GLY A 125 9.28 9.44 -0.33
C GLY A 125 8.30 8.96 0.74
N LEU A 126 8.69 8.94 2.01
CA LEU A 126 7.83 8.45 3.10
C LEU A 126 6.53 9.27 3.23
N LEU A 127 6.61 10.60 3.10
CA LEU A 127 5.42 11.45 3.16
C LEU A 127 4.55 11.30 1.91
N ALA A 128 5.16 11.05 0.75
CA ALA A 128 4.44 10.75 -0.48
C ALA A 128 3.64 9.43 -0.38
N ALA A 129 4.23 8.39 0.22
CA ALA A 129 3.53 7.13 0.46
C ALA A 129 2.33 7.30 1.42
N HIS A 130 2.45 8.19 2.42
CA HIS A 130 1.32 8.52 3.29
C HIS A 130 0.22 9.26 2.51
N ALA A 131 0.57 10.20 1.64
CA ALA A 131 -0.40 10.88 0.77
C ALA A 131 -1.09 9.90 -0.18
N TYR A 132 -0.34 8.92 -0.75
CA TYR A 132 -0.93 7.85 -1.57
C TYR A 132 -1.98 7.03 -0.79
N TRP A 133 -1.63 6.56 0.43
CA TRP A 133 -2.58 5.85 1.28
C TRP A 133 -3.82 6.68 1.60
N THR A 134 -3.65 8.00 1.80
CA THR A 134 -4.74 8.93 2.03
C THR A 134 -5.67 9.02 0.81
N LEU A 135 -5.11 9.07 -0.42
CA LEU A 135 -5.88 9.04 -1.67
C LEU A 135 -6.60 7.69 -1.84
N ASP A 136 -5.99 6.57 -1.40
CA ASP A 136 -6.64 5.27 -1.42
C ASP A 136 -7.83 5.19 -0.46
N TYR A 137 -7.69 5.77 0.73
CA TYR A 137 -8.81 5.93 1.66
C TYR A 137 -9.95 6.77 1.06
N LEU A 138 -9.63 7.83 0.31
CA LEU A 138 -10.60 8.65 -0.41
C LEU A 138 -11.21 7.94 -1.63
N GLY A 139 -10.63 6.82 -2.07
CA GLY A 139 -11.07 6.04 -3.24
C GLY A 139 -10.69 6.66 -4.58
N VAL A 140 -9.60 7.44 -4.61
CA VAL A 140 -9.10 8.12 -5.81
C VAL A 140 -7.64 7.78 -6.13
N ALA A 141 -7.07 6.74 -5.51
CA ALA A 141 -5.67 6.34 -5.69
C ALA A 141 -5.36 5.76 -7.08
N ASP A 142 -6.35 5.34 -7.85
CA ASP A 142 -6.14 4.79 -9.20
C ASP A 142 -5.51 5.81 -10.16
N HIS A 143 -5.61 7.10 -9.83
CA HIS A 143 -4.99 8.20 -10.55
C HIS A 143 -3.64 8.64 -9.97
N ALA A 144 -3.16 7.99 -8.90
CA ALA A 144 -1.95 8.39 -8.19
C ALA A 144 -0.79 7.41 -8.39
N ALA A 145 0.43 7.96 -8.43
CA ALA A 145 1.67 7.19 -8.46
C ALA A 145 2.74 7.88 -7.60
N LEU A 146 3.70 7.10 -7.09
CA LEU A 146 4.92 7.65 -6.52
C LEU A 146 5.98 7.84 -7.60
N LEU A 147 6.77 8.90 -7.47
CA LEU A 147 7.99 9.09 -8.22
C LEU A 147 9.10 8.22 -7.63
N ASP A 148 9.56 7.23 -8.37
CA ASP A 148 10.61 6.31 -7.93
C ASP A 148 11.95 7.04 -7.74
N GLY A 149 12.48 6.94 -6.53
CA GLY A 149 13.69 7.67 -6.13
C GLY A 149 13.47 9.13 -5.76
N GLY A 150 12.25 9.67 -5.92
CA GLY A 150 11.87 11.00 -5.44
C GLY A 150 12.74 12.14 -5.93
N LEU A 151 12.84 13.18 -5.09
CA LEU A 151 13.67 14.35 -5.36
C LEU A 151 15.17 14.00 -5.37
N GLU A 152 15.58 13.05 -4.54
CA GLU A 152 16.96 12.62 -4.41
C GLU A 152 17.51 12.07 -5.75
N LYS A 153 16.75 11.18 -6.40
CA LYS A 153 17.13 10.64 -7.72
C LYS A 153 17.07 11.73 -8.80
N TRP A 154 16.01 12.56 -8.80
CA TRP A 154 15.87 13.68 -9.75
C TRP A 154 17.09 14.60 -9.73
N GLN A 155 17.55 14.98 -8.53
CA GLN A 155 18.75 15.79 -8.33
C GLN A 155 20.02 15.02 -8.68
N GLY A 156 20.12 13.77 -8.29
CA GLY A 156 21.28 12.91 -8.60
C GLY A 156 21.53 12.72 -10.09
N GLU A 157 20.48 12.80 -10.91
CA GLU A 157 20.54 12.80 -12.37
C GLU A 157 20.91 14.17 -12.98
N GLY A 158 21.14 15.20 -12.15
CA GLY A 158 21.47 16.55 -12.61
C GLY A 158 20.30 17.28 -13.27
N ARG A 159 19.06 16.86 -13.02
CA ARG A 159 17.87 17.53 -13.55
C ARG A 159 17.63 18.85 -12.85
N SER A 160 17.04 19.82 -13.58
CA SER A 160 16.76 21.15 -13.07
C SER A 160 15.74 21.15 -11.93
N LEU A 161 15.92 22.09 -11.01
CA LEU A 161 14.94 22.43 -9.97
C LEU A 161 14.37 23.81 -10.25
N SER A 162 13.18 24.06 -9.70
CA SER A 162 12.53 25.36 -9.66
C SER A 162 12.40 25.86 -8.22
N GLN A 163 12.33 27.17 -8.06
CA GLN A 163 11.87 27.84 -6.83
C GLN A 163 10.59 28.65 -7.09
N GLU A 164 10.10 28.60 -8.32
CA GLU A 164 8.87 29.27 -8.73
C GLU A 164 7.67 28.44 -8.28
N THR A 165 6.82 29.01 -7.42
CA THR A 165 5.57 28.37 -7.03
C THR A 165 4.53 28.55 -8.14
N PRO A 166 4.07 27.49 -8.80
CA PRO A 166 3.05 27.61 -9.83
C PRO A 166 1.74 28.08 -9.21
N GLU A 167 0.94 28.82 -10.01
CA GLU A 167 -0.39 29.22 -9.57
C GLU A 167 -1.29 27.99 -9.48
N ALA A 168 -1.81 27.73 -8.29
CA ALA A 168 -2.68 26.59 -8.06
C ALA A 168 -4.09 26.90 -8.58
N VAL A 169 -4.56 26.13 -9.54
CA VAL A 169 -5.97 26.09 -9.92
C VAL A 169 -6.61 24.95 -9.14
N ALA A 170 -7.59 25.32 -8.27
CA ALA A 170 -8.28 24.32 -7.47
C ALA A 170 -8.96 23.25 -8.38
N GLY A 171 -8.71 22.00 -8.06
CA GLY A 171 -9.32 20.87 -8.74
C GLY A 171 -10.69 20.50 -8.18
N HIS A 172 -11.19 19.35 -8.63
CA HIS A 172 -12.43 18.76 -8.13
C HIS A 172 -12.30 17.24 -8.09
N LEU A 173 -12.54 16.64 -6.92
CA LEU A 173 -12.49 15.20 -6.69
C LEU A 173 -13.87 14.65 -6.36
N THR A 174 -14.27 13.59 -7.04
CA THR A 174 -15.44 12.79 -6.72
C THR A 174 -15.03 11.62 -5.85
N LEU A 175 -15.31 11.70 -4.55
CA LEU A 175 -14.85 10.70 -3.59
C LEU A 175 -15.66 9.39 -3.71
N GLN A 176 -14.94 8.27 -3.67
CA GLN A 176 -15.49 6.92 -3.54
C GLN A 176 -14.85 6.24 -2.32
N MET A 177 -15.20 6.71 -1.12
CA MET A 177 -14.56 6.33 0.14
C MET A 177 -14.29 4.84 0.24
N ASN A 178 -13.05 4.50 0.57
CA ASN A 178 -12.57 3.13 0.75
C ASN A 178 -12.13 2.86 2.20
N PRO A 179 -13.05 2.73 3.16
CA PRO A 179 -12.68 2.45 4.55
C PRO A 179 -12.06 1.06 4.73
N SER A 180 -12.17 0.18 3.75
CA SER A 180 -11.60 -1.17 3.80
C SER A 180 -10.06 -1.21 3.79
N VAL A 181 -9.40 -0.06 3.57
CA VAL A 181 -7.94 0.06 3.71
C VAL A 181 -7.50 0.25 5.16
N LEU A 182 -8.44 0.41 6.08
CA LEU A 182 -8.19 0.61 7.49
C LEU A 182 -8.54 -0.63 8.31
N VAL A 183 -7.83 -0.79 9.43
CA VAL A 183 -8.23 -1.68 10.52
C VAL A 183 -8.16 -0.90 11.83
N SER A 184 -9.19 -1.03 12.66
CA SER A 184 -9.23 -0.42 13.98
C SER A 184 -8.44 -1.23 15.02
N ALA A 185 -8.11 -0.62 16.16
CA ALA A 185 -7.49 -1.33 17.29
C ALA A 185 -8.31 -2.53 17.77
N ALA A 186 -9.65 -2.39 17.86
CA ALA A 186 -10.53 -3.45 18.34
C ALA A 186 -10.61 -4.63 17.36
N GLU A 187 -10.67 -4.36 16.05
CA GLU A 187 -10.61 -5.40 15.00
C GLU A 187 -9.27 -6.12 15.04
N LEU A 188 -8.16 -5.36 15.10
CA LEU A 188 -6.82 -5.95 15.14
C LEU A 188 -6.61 -6.76 16.42
N GLU A 189 -7.05 -6.28 17.59
CA GLU A 189 -7.00 -7.02 18.86
C GLU A 189 -7.73 -8.35 18.74
N THR A 190 -8.93 -8.35 18.15
CA THR A 190 -9.70 -9.57 17.91
C THR A 190 -8.95 -10.53 16.97
N MET A 191 -8.39 -10.02 15.88
CA MET A 191 -7.60 -10.84 14.93
C MET A 191 -6.36 -11.44 15.58
N VAL A 192 -5.64 -10.66 16.39
CA VAL A 192 -4.44 -11.11 17.11
C VAL A 192 -4.81 -12.21 18.12
N ARG A 193 -5.89 -12.02 18.89
CA ARG A 193 -6.31 -12.99 19.91
C ARG A 193 -6.87 -14.29 19.33
N GLU A 194 -7.66 -14.20 18.26
CA GLU A 194 -8.48 -15.33 17.80
C GLU A 194 -7.97 -15.95 16.48
N LYS A 195 -7.27 -15.19 15.65
CA LYS A 195 -6.96 -15.57 14.27
C LYS A 195 -5.53 -15.25 13.86
N LEU A 196 -4.58 -15.25 14.79
CA LEU A 196 -3.20 -14.85 14.52
C LEU A 196 -2.56 -15.57 13.32
N ASN A 197 -2.84 -16.85 13.15
CA ASN A 197 -2.33 -17.65 12.03
C ASN A 197 -3.01 -17.35 10.68
N SER A 198 -4.09 -16.57 10.68
CA SER A 198 -4.85 -16.22 9.46
C SER A 198 -4.56 -14.81 8.94
N ILE A 199 -3.65 -14.07 9.57
CA ILE A 199 -3.24 -12.73 9.14
C ILE A 199 -1.73 -12.67 8.96
N THR A 200 -1.26 -11.72 8.15
CA THR A 200 0.13 -11.28 8.11
C THR A 200 0.18 -9.88 8.70
N LEU A 201 0.88 -9.71 9.82
CA LEU A 201 1.01 -8.42 10.51
C LEU A 201 2.47 -7.96 10.42
N LEU A 202 2.69 -6.80 9.79
CA LEU A 202 4.01 -6.24 9.53
C LEU A 202 4.24 -4.98 10.36
N ASP A 203 5.36 -4.96 11.08
CA ASP A 203 5.84 -3.80 11.84
C ASP A 203 6.94 -3.08 11.07
N ALA A 204 6.65 -1.86 10.62
CA ALA A 204 7.55 -1.04 9.80
C ALA A 204 8.63 -0.30 10.59
N ARG A 205 8.68 -0.46 11.92
CA ARG A 205 9.68 0.20 12.79
C ARG A 205 11.07 -0.44 12.68
N PRO A 206 12.12 0.27 13.13
CA PRO A 206 13.46 -0.32 13.27
C PRO A 206 13.45 -1.59 14.15
N ALA A 207 14.36 -2.52 13.85
CA ALA A 207 14.44 -3.82 14.53
C ALA A 207 14.63 -3.72 16.05
N ASN A 208 15.36 -2.72 16.53
CA ASN A 208 15.57 -2.50 17.97
C ASN A 208 14.31 -2.00 18.71
N GLU A 209 13.42 -1.27 18.02
CA GLU A 209 12.11 -0.92 18.58
C GLU A 209 11.16 -2.12 18.58
N PHE A 210 11.20 -2.91 17.52
CA PHE A 210 10.42 -4.14 17.38
C PHE A 210 10.80 -5.17 18.45
N SER A 211 12.09 -5.40 18.68
CA SER A 211 12.59 -6.37 19.69
C SER A 211 12.31 -5.95 21.13
N GLY A 212 12.00 -4.67 21.36
CA GLY A 212 11.88 -4.09 22.71
C GLY A 212 13.24 -3.73 23.34
N GLU A 213 14.33 -3.81 22.59
CA GLU A 213 15.64 -3.31 23.03
C GLU A 213 15.61 -1.79 23.25
N LYS A 214 14.89 -1.08 22.37
CA LYS A 214 14.65 0.35 22.46
C LYS A 214 13.15 0.63 22.63
N LEU A 215 12.78 1.37 23.65
CA LEU A 215 11.43 1.89 23.79
C LEU A 215 11.13 2.87 22.64
N SER A 216 10.05 2.65 21.91
CA SER A 216 9.54 3.61 20.94
C SER A 216 9.16 4.92 21.65
N GLU A 217 9.43 6.02 21.01
CA GLU A 217 9.11 7.35 21.51
C GLU A 217 7.60 7.45 21.85
N GLU A 218 7.28 8.00 23.01
CA GLU A 218 5.92 8.13 23.57
C GLU A 218 5.18 6.80 23.86
N ALA A 219 5.71 5.64 23.53
CA ALA A 219 5.08 4.37 23.84
C ALA A 219 5.23 4.03 25.34
N SER A 220 4.18 3.45 25.93
CA SER A 220 4.19 3.04 27.34
C SER A 220 4.80 1.66 27.58
N LYS A 221 5.03 0.88 26.51
CA LYS A 221 5.61 -0.47 26.54
C LYS A 221 6.64 -0.64 25.42
N ALA A 222 7.67 -1.45 25.67
CA ALA A 222 8.63 -1.87 24.65
C ALA A 222 8.17 -3.15 23.95
N GLY A 223 8.68 -3.41 22.74
CA GLY A 223 8.33 -4.61 21.96
C GLY A 223 7.37 -4.31 20.80
N HIS A 224 6.54 -5.28 20.44
CA HIS A 224 5.68 -5.23 19.25
C HIS A 224 4.29 -5.85 19.53
N ILE A 225 3.34 -5.66 18.62
CA ILE A 225 2.02 -6.30 18.67
C ILE A 225 2.20 -7.82 18.51
N PRO A 226 1.58 -8.67 19.35
CA PRO A 226 1.79 -10.11 19.32
C PRO A 226 1.61 -10.71 17.92
N GLY A 227 2.58 -11.55 17.54
CA GLY A 227 2.61 -12.23 16.24
C GLY A 227 3.02 -11.37 15.05
N ALA A 228 3.36 -10.10 15.23
CA ALA A 228 3.90 -9.27 14.18
C ALA A 228 5.28 -9.75 13.72
N ARG A 229 5.60 -9.46 12.46
CA ARG A 229 6.91 -9.67 11.85
C ARG A 229 7.52 -8.33 11.47
N ASN A 230 8.81 -8.16 11.70
CA ASN A 230 9.48 -6.90 11.42
C ASN A 230 9.82 -6.75 9.94
N LEU A 231 9.25 -5.75 9.31
CA LEU A 231 9.65 -5.24 8.01
C LEU A 231 9.97 -3.75 8.14
N TYR A 232 11.19 -3.42 8.55
CA TYR A 232 11.59 -2.00 8.60
C TYR A 232 11.44 -1.37 7.21
N TRP A 233 10.64 -0.31 7.09
CA TRP A 233 10.22 0.27 5.82
C TRP A 233 11.37 0.57 4.83
N LYS A 234 12.57 0.93 5.35
CA LYS A 234 13.77 1.15 4.52
C LYS A 234 14.28 -0.11 3.81
N ARG A 235 13.80 -1.29 4.17
CA ARG A 235 14.14 -2.51 3.42
C ARG A 235 13.48 -2.57 2.04
N ASN A 236 12.51 -1.70 1.78
CA ASN A 236 11.86 -1.61 0.48
C ASN A 236 12.67 -0.80 -0.54
N ILE A 237 13.60 0.05 -0.10
CA ILE A 237 14.40 0.92 -0.95
C ILE A 237 15.86 0.46 -1.01
N GLU A 238 16.60 0.90 -2.01
CA GLU A 238 18.02 0.56 -2.14
C GLU A 238 18.84 1.21 -1.04
N SER A 239 18.74 2.54 -0.90
CA SER A 239 19.37 3.30 0.18
C SER A 239 18.61 4.61 0.48
N ALA A 240 19.02 5.33 1.51
CA ALA A 240 18.43 6.64 1.82
C ALA A 240 18.89 7.74 0.83
N GLU A 241 20.06 7.59 0.25
CA GLU A 241 20.65 8.49 -0.74
C GLU A 241 20.11 8.24 -2.16
N ASN A 242 19.71 6.99 -2.44
CA ASN A 242 19.06 6.59 -3.67
C ASN A 242 17.80 5.78 -3.32
N PRO A 243 16.69 6.45 -2.97
CA PRO A 243 15.49 5.81 -2.41
C PRO A 243 14.59 5.18 -3.48
N ILE A 244 15.18 4.61 -4.53
CA ILE A 244 14.43 3.82 -5.49
C ILE A 244 13.96 2.52 -4.84
N LEU A 245 12.82 2.03 -5.25
CA LEU A 245 12.34 0.73 -4.82
C LEU A 245 13.32 -0.37 -5.26
N ARG A 246 13.50 -1.37 -4.42
CA ARG A 246 14.20 -2.59 -4.83
C ARG A 246 13.45 -3.25 -5.98
N ARG A 247 14.14 -4.12 -6.72
CA ARG A 247 13.52 -4.87 -7.82
C ARG A 247 12.30 -5.66 -7.33
N ASP A 248 11.27 -5.75 -8.16
CA ASP A 248 10.00 -6.42 -7.86
C ASP A 248 10.19 -7.84 -7.30
N SER A 249 11.13 -8.59 -7.87
CA SER A 249 11.45 -9.95 -7.42
C SER A 249 12.04 -9.99 -5.99
N GLU A 250 12.85 -9.00 -5.63
CA GLU A 250 13.43 -8.87 -4.28
C GLU A 250 12.36 -8.44 -3.27
N LEU A 251 11.54 -7.46 -3.63
CA LEU A 251 10.41 -7.02 -2.80
C LEU A 251 9.46 -8.18 -2.55
N ARG A 252 9.08 -8.89 -3.60
CA ARG A 252 8.20 -10.04 -3.50
C ARG A 252 8.76 -11.10 -2.56
N ALA A 253 10.03 -11.47 -2.73
CA ALA A 253 10.69 -12.43 -1.86
C ALA A 253 10.71 -11.98 -0.38
N ILE A 254 10.91 -10.67 -0.11
CA ILE A 254 10.86 -10.10 1.25
C ILE A 254 9.47 -10.27 1.85
N TYR A 255 8.41 -9.89 1.13
CA TYR A 255 7.04 -9.95 1.63
C TYR A 255 6.55 -11.38 1.80
N GLU A 256 6.82 -12.27 0.86
CA GLU A 256 6.46 -13.70 0.94
C GLU A 256 7.19 -14.42 2.09
N ALA A 257 8.48 -14.14 2.32
CA ALA A 257 9.22 -14.67 3.47
C ALA A 257 8.62 -14.23 4.81
N LEU A 258 7.91 -13.09 4.83
CA LEU A 258 7.16 -12.59 5.99
C LEU A 258 5.70 -13.05 5.99
N GLY A 259 5.32 -13.96 5.10
CA GLY A 259 4.02 -14.60 5.06
C GLY A 259 2.94 -13.82 4.31
N ALA A 260 3.30 -12.80 3.50
CA ALA A 260 2.35 -12.13 2.64
C ALA A 260 1.79 -13.11 1.60
N SER A 261 0.47 -13.14 1.46
CA SER A 261 -0.23 -13.90 0.44
C SER A 261 -1.59 -13.25 0.19
N ASN A 262 -2.26 -13.60 -0.93
CA ASN A 262 -3.61 -13.09 -1.22
C ASN A 262 -4.71 -13.84 -0.45
N ASP A 263 -4.37 -14.95 0.22
CA ASP A 263 -5.34 -15.80 0.93
C ASP A 263 -5.62 -15.28 2.35
N ARG A 264 -4.88 -14.28 2.81
CA ARG A 264 -5.02 -13.72 4.15
C ARG A 264 -4.83 -12.21 4.17
N PRO A 265 -5.48 -11.48 5.09
CA PRO A 265 -5.24 -10.08 5.29
C PRO A 265 -3.77 -9.78 5.59
N LEU A 266 -3.21 -8.79 4.91
CA LEU A 266 -1.90 -8.23 5.19
C LEU A 266 -2.12 -6.88 5.87
N ILE A 267 -1.62 -6.72 7.08
CA ILE A 267 -1.82 -5.52 7.90
C ILE A 267 -0.46 -4.89 8.17
N THR A 268 -0.35 -3.58 7.96
CA THR A 268 0.86 -2.83 8.27
C THR A 268 0.61 -1.87 9.43
N TYR A 269 1.60 -1.71 10.31
CA TYR A 269 1.63 -0.71 11.36
C TYR A 269 3.06 -0.25 11.64
N CYS A 270 3.21 0.86 12.35
CA CYS A 270 4.53 1.32 12.80
C CYS A 270 4.44 1.95 14.19
N ARG A 271 4.97 3.17 14.41
CA ARG A 271 4.79 3.91 15.64
C ARG A 271 3.45 4.68 15.64
N THR A 272 3.17 5.46 14.58
CA THR A 272 2.03 6.39 14.47
C THR A 272 1.39 6.41 13.08
N GLY A 273 1.65 5.41 12.20
CA GLY A 273 1.04 5.30 10.88
C GLY A 273 1.87 5.83 9.69
N MET A 274 2.98 6.57 9.93
CA MET A 274 3.76 7.14 8.84
C MET A 274 4.63 6.10 8.10
N GLN A 275 5.47 5.34 8.82
CA GLN A 275 6.37 4.36 8.20
C GLN A 275 5.60 3.20 7.55
N SER A 276 4.50 2.79 8.18
CA SER A 276 3.65 1.72 7.69
C SER A 276 2.91 2.06 6.40
N SER A 277 2.72 3.35 6.09
CA SER A 277 2.13 3.74 4.80
C SER A 277 3.05 3.43 3.62
N PHE A 278 4.37 3.38 3.85
CA PHE A 278 5.32 2.94 2.81
C PHE A 278 5.23 1.43 2.56
N ASP A 279 5.20 0.62 3.64
CA ASP A 279 4.99 -0.82 3.51
C ASP A 279 3.61 -1.14 2.92
N TYR A 280 2.58 -0.36 3.26
CA TYR A 280 1.27 -0.43 2.65
C TYR A 280 1.34 -0.19 1.13
N PHE A 281 2.01 0.91 0.71
CA PHE A 281 2.18 1.23 -0.70
C PHE A 281 2.88 0.10 -1.46
N VAL A 282 4.00 -0.40 -0.93
CA VAL A 282 4.76 -1.48 -1.59
C VAL A 282 3.95 -2.77 -1.64
N ALA A 283 3.24 -3.13 -0.57
CA ALA A 283 2.35 -4.29 -0.59
C ALA A 283 1.29 -4.17 -1.68
N LYS A 284 0.65 -3.00 -1.80
CA LYS A 284 -0.34 -2.74 -2.85
C LYS A 284 0.28 -2.75 -4.24
N TYR A 285 1.45 -2.15 -4.40
CA TYR A 285 2.25 -2.17 -5.65
C TYR A 285 2.54 -3.62 -6.10
N LEU A 286 2.89 -4.50 -5.19
CA LEU A 286 3.09 -5.93 -5.44
C LEU A 286 1.80 -6.71 -5.74
N GLY A 287 0.63 -6.07 -5.67
CA GLY A 287 -0.68 -6.66 -5.96
C GLY A 287 -1.36 -7.33 -4.76
N TYR A 288 -0.85 -7.14 -3.54
CA TYR A 288 -1.58 -7.53 -2.33
C TYR A 288 -2.72 -6.55 -2.02
N LYS A 289 -3.58 -6.90 -1.08
CA LYS A 289 -4.66 -6.05 -0.56
C LYS A 289 -4.38 -5.68 0.90
N PRO A 290 -3.45 -4.73 1.14
CA PRO A 290 -3.07 -4.38 2.49
C PRO A 290 -4.16 -3.56 3.19
N LEU A 291 -4.18 -3.69 4.52
CA LEU A 291 -4.85 -2.79 5.45
C LEU A 291 -3.79 -2.06 6.28
N MET A 292 -4.12 -0.90 6.80
CA MET A 292 -3.24 -0.18 7.71
C MET A 292 -3.91 0.07 9.06
N TYR A 293 -3.23 -0.29 10.13
CA TYR A 293 -3.55 0.15 11.47
C TYR A 293 -2.87 1.50 11.73
N SER A 294 -3.57 2.59 11.42
CA SER A 294 -3.00 3.95 11.48
C SER A 294 -2.64 4.38 12.91
N GLY A 295 -3.43 4.00 13.91
CA GLY A 295 -3.11 4.26 15.34
C GLY A 295 -1.79 3.63 15.77
N SER A 296 -1.45 2.52 15.15
CA SER A 296 -0.15 1.86 15.26
C SER A 296 0.23 1.48 16.70
N PHE A 297 1.52 1.30 16.96
CA PHE A 297 2.02 0.83 18.25
C PHE A 297 1.76 1.81 19.39
N LEU A 298 1.74 3.11 19.11
CA LEU A 298 1.46 4.12 20.13
C LEU A 298 0.01 4.01 20.63
N ASP A 299 -0.97 3.93 19.73
CA ASP A 299 -2.37 3.72 20.09
C ASP A 299 -2.60 2.38 20.81
N TRP A 300 -1.94 1.31 20.30
CA TRP A 300 -1.98 -0.03 20.90
C TRP A 300 -1.56 -0.03 22.36
N THR A 301 -0.41 0.58 22.65
CA THR A 301 0.14 0.64 24.01
C THR A 301 -0.62 1.59 24.93
N LYS A 302 -1.15 2.71 24.40
CA LYS A 302 -2.05 3.63 25.15
C LYS A 302 -3.34 2.94 25.59
N LYS A 303 -3.85 2.01 24.79
CA LYS A 303 -5.02 1.17 25.14
C LYS A 303 -4.68 0.03 26.11
N GLY A 304 -3.43 -0.09 26.54
CA GLY A 304 -2.98 -1.12 27.48
C GLY A 304 -2.91 -2.53 26.90
N LEU A 305 -3.02 -2.67 25.57
CA LEU A 305 -3.08 -3.96 24.88
C LEU A 305 -1.76 -4.76 25.02
N PRO A 306 -1.79 -6.11 24.83
CA PRO A 306 -0.64 -6.97 25.00
C PRO A 306 0.50 -6.65 24.02
N VAL A 307 1.76 -6.86 24.46
CA VAL A 307 2.96 -6.75 23.63
C VAL A 307 3.84 -7.99 23.78
N GLU A 308 4.61 -8.31 22.75
CA GLU A 308 5.68 -9.31 22.75
C GLU A 308 7.04 -8.62 22.61
N GLY A 309 8.13 -9.32 22.99
CA GLY A 309 9.49 -8.79 22.90
C GLY A 309 9.86 -7.80 24.01
N GLU A 310 9.01 -7.62 25.04
CA GLU A 310 9.30 -6.74 26.16
C GLU A 310 10.54 -7.26 26.93
N THR A 311 11.67 -6.59 26.78
CA THR A 311 12.84 -6.84 27.64
C THR A 311 12.54 -6.27 29.02
N LYS A 312 12.41 -7.14 30.03
CA LYS A 312 12.30 -6.67 31.42
C LYS A 312 13.46 -5.74 31.74
N PRO A 313 13.22 -4.58 32.38
CA PRO A 313 14.28 -3.71 32.84
C PRO A 313 15.35 -4.52 33.61
N ALA A 314 16.63 -4.15 33.45
CA ALA A 314 17.74 -4.87 34.04
C ALA A 314 17.64 -5.01 35.58
N GLU A 315 16.88 -4.16 36.25
CA GLU A 315 16.62 -4.21 37.70
C GLU A 315 15.75 -5.39 38.16
N GLN A 316 15.01 -6.06 37.26
CA GLN A 316 14.20 -7.24 37.62
C GLN A 316 14.89 -8.58 37.29
N ARG A 317 16.19 -8.59 36.91
CA ARG A 317 16.99 -9.80 36.62
C ARG A 317 17.86 -10.23 37.77
N ARG A 318 17.56 -9.83 39.02
CA ARG A 318 18.29 -10.28 40.21
C ARG A 318 17.46 -11.26 41.04
#